data_3541d4eb1afa9bbd6af70cd83208a569
#
_entry.id   3541d4eb1afa9bbd6af70cd83208a569
#
_cell.length_a   1.000
_cell.length_b   1.000
_cell.length_c   1.000
_cell.angle_alpha   90.00
_cell.angle_beta   90.00
_cell.angle_gamma   90.00
#
_symmetry.space_group_name_H-M   'P 1'
#
loop_
_entity.id
_entity.type
_entity.pdbx_description
1 polymer ?
#
loop_
_entity_poly.entity_id
_entity_poly.type
_entity_poly.pdbx_seq_one_letter_code
_entity_poly.pdbx_strand_id
1 'polypeptide(L)'
;MSGRDEKHVTDNRETTKYLDKHLKKSLLRFITCGSVDDGKSTLLGRLLFETKAVFSDQFSQLQADSKKFGTQGDSIDYALLLDGLSAEQEQGITIDVAYRFFSTEKRKFIVADTPGHEQYTRNMATGASTADAAVILIDARKGILAQTKRHSYICHLFGIKHIIVAVNKMDLVTYEKLKFQAIAEDYKLFAESIGIVDPSFIPICGIHGDNIVSVSENMKWYKGPSLLKLLEDINLEDSTTLSQPFRMPVQLVNRPNSDFRGVSGKPASGSISKNDEISVFPSGKKTRVKEIISPNGSIDKSLPGQSITLTFKDEIDCSRGNIISAAKSPLEISDQFEATIVWMDEKPFVPGRSYNLKIGCLELQATCSQPKYKINTETNEHIATK
;
A
#
# COMPACT_ATOMS: atom_id res chain seq x y z
N MET A 1 -9.14 -22.22 49.17
CA MET A 1 -8.44 -22.45 47.88
C MET A 1 -9.36 -22.20 46.70
N SER A 2 -10.02 -21.05 46.55
CA SER A 2 -10.93 -20.81 45.41
C SER A 2 -10.79 -19.43 44.74
N GLY A 3 -9.82 -18.63 45.13
CA GLY A 3 -9.68 -17.28 44.58
C GLY A 3 -8.58 -17.06 43.51
N ARG A 4 -7.75 -18.09 43.24
CA ARG A 4 -6.67 -17.98 42.23
C ARG A 4 -7.10 -18.46 40.84
N ASP A 5 -8.03 -19.41 40.77
CA ASP A 5 -8.47 -19.99 39.49
C ASP A 5 -9.46 -19.08 38.73
N GLU A 6 -10.25 -18.28 39.42
CA GLU A 6 -11.20 -17.36 38.78
C GLU A 6 -10.50 -16.18 38.12
N LYS A 7 -9.38 -15.65 38.66
CA LYS A 7 -8.60 -14.56 38.04
C LYS A 7 -7.88 -15.02 36.77
N HIS A 8 -7.37 -16.26 36.71
CA HIS A 8 -6.72 -16.80 35.52
C HIS A 8 -7.71 -17.10 34.40
N VAL A 9 -8.94 -17.49 34.71
CA VAL A 9 -9.99 -17.79 33.71
C VAL A 9 -10.60 -16.51 33.13
N THR A 10 -10.73 -15.46 33.93
CA THR A 10 -11.19 -14.13 33.43
C THR A 10 -10.12 -13.48 32.56
N ASP A 11 -8.85 -13.55 32.92
CA ASP A 11 -7.72 -12.99 32.16
C ASP A 11 -7.60 -13.67 30.79
N ASN A 12 -7.74 -15.01 30.71
CA ASN A 12 -7.77 -15.74 29.44
C ASN A 12 -8.96 -15.37 28.54
N ARG A 13 -10.15 -15.11 29.10
CA ARG A 13 -11.33 -14.73 28.31
C ARG A 13 -11.24 -13.32 27.78
N GLU A 14 -10.69 -12.39 28.52
CA GLU A 14 -10.46 -11.01 28.05
C GLU A 14 -9.36 -10.96 26.98
N THR A 15 -8.29 -11.70 27.19
CA THR A 15 -7.20 -11.84 26.21
C THR A 15 -7.70 -12.48 24.91
N THR A 16 -8.53 -13.52 24.98
CA THR A 16 -9.13 -14.16 23.82
C THR A 16 -10.07 -13.21 23.09
N LYS A 17 -10.93 -12.46 23.79
CA LYS A 17 -11.80 -11.45 23.18
C LYS A 17 -11.00 -10.32 22.54
N TYR A 18 -9.92 -9.87 23.14
CA TYR A 18 -9.03 -8.86 22.59
C TYR A 18 -8.37 -9.38 21.30
N LEU A 19 -7.85 -10.60 21.31
CA LEU A 19 -7.25 -11.23 20.13
C LEU A 19 -8.28 -11.40 18.99
N ASP A 20 -9.48 -11.87 19.29
CA ASP A 20 -10.56 -12.02 18.31
C ASP A 20 -10.97 -10.68 17.70
N LYS A 21 -11.10 -9.64 18.52
CA LYS A 21 -11.38 -8.27 18.03
C LYS A 21 -10.24 -7.77 17.16
N HIS A 22 -9.00 -8.08 17.55
CA HIS A 22 -7.81 -7.65 16.81
C HIS A 22 -7.64 -8.38 15.47
N LEU A 23 -7.97 -9.68 15.42
CA LEU A 23 -7.91 -10.50 14.21
C LEU A 23 -8.96 -10.08 13.16
N LYS A 24 -10.09 -9.54 13.59
CA LYS A 24 -11.18 -9.09 12.70
C LYS A 24 -10.98 -7.68 12.11
N LYS A 25 -10.01 -6.91 12.61
CA LYS A 25 -9.71 -5.57 12.06
C LYS A 25 -9.22 -5.68 10.62
N SER A 26 -9.74 -4.86 9.73
CA SER A 26 -9.22 -4.71 8.36
C SER A 26 -7.78 -4.16 8.38
N LEU A 27 -7.03 -4.44 7.34
CA LEU A 27 -5.66 -3.96 7.16
C LEU A 27 -5.63 -2.95 6.02
N LEU A 28 -5.04 -1.79 6.23
CA LEU A 28 -4.70 -0.81 5.18
C LEU A 28 -3.18 -0.71 5.06
N ARG A 29 -2.69 -0.81 3.83
CA ARG A 29 -1.30 -0.49 3.50
C ARG A 29 -1.29 0.87 2.82
N PHE A 30 -0.48 1.79 3.34
CA PHE A 30 -0.34 3.08 2.69
C PHE A 30 1.11 3.51 2.63
N ILE A 31 1.41 4.38 1.68
CA ILE A 31 2.74 4.94 1.43
C ILE A 31 2.70 6.45 1.67
N THR A 32 3.80 7.01 2.19
CA THR A 32 4.01 8.46 2.19
C THR A 32 4.92 8.85 1.03
N CYS A 33 4.48 9.82 0.24
CA CYS A 33 5.16 10.31 -0.95
C CYS A 33 5.31 11.84 -0.87
N GLY A 34 6.21 12.39 -1.65
CA GLY A 34 6.45 13.84 -1.72
C GLY A 34 7.91 14.14 -1.91
N SER A 35 8.25 15.41 -2.06
CA SER A 35 9.61 15.86 -2.27
C SER A 35 10.46 15.77 -0.99
N VAL A 36 11.76 16.01 -1.12
CA VAL A 36 12.64 16.16 0.04
C VAL A 36 12.15 17.36 0.86
N ASP A 37 12.21 17.22 2.18
CA ASP A 37 11.78 18.23 3.16
C ASP A 37 10.28 18.54 3.20
N ASP A 38 9.41 17.78 2.52
CA ASP A 38 7.96 17.96 2.66
C ASP A 38 7.44 17.47 4.03
N GLY A 39 8.27 16.80 4.84
CA GLY A 39 7.98 16.37 6.20
C GLY A 39 7.34 14.99 6.30
N LYS A 40 7.67 14.06 5.40
CA LYS A 40 7.18 12.67 5.40
C LYS A 40 7.48 11.95 6.71
N SER A 41 8.75 11.87 7.09
CA SER A 41 9.18 11.18 8.31
C SER A 41 8.65 11.89 9.57
N THR A 42 8.60 13.23 9.58
CA THR A 42 7.98 13.99 10.69
C THR A 42 6.50 13.63 10.87
N LEU A 43 5.74 13.59 9.76
CA LEU A 43 4.32 13.20 9.79
C LEU A 43 4.14 11.80 10.34
N LEU A 44 4.91 10.83 9.85
CA LEU A 44 4.80 9.44 10.27
C LEU A 44 5.23 9.24 11.71
N GLY A 45 6.33 9.83 12.13
CA GLY A 45 6.78 9.80 13.52
C GLY A 45 5.73 10.39 14.47
N ARG A 46 5.11 11.51 14.06
CA ARG A 46 4.00 12.12 14.80
C ARG A 46 2.76 11.22 14.86
N LEU A 47 2.39 10.60 13.76
CA LEU A 47 1.26 9.67 13.70
C LEU A 47 1.48 8.46 14.60
N LEU A 48 2.69 7.86 14.57
CA LEU A 48 3.06 6.73 15.44
C LEU A 48 3.04 7.13 16.93
N PHE A 49 3.52 8.31 17.24
CA PHE A 49 3.49 8.83 18.61
C PHE A 49 2.07 9.03 19.12
N GLU A 50 1.22 9.74 18.37
CA GLU A 50 -0.16 10.04 18.80
C GLU A 50 -1.06 8.81 18.83
N THR A 51 -0.80 7.81 18.01
CA THR A 51 -1.51 6.51 18.04
C THR A 51 -0.99 5.56 19.13
N LYS A 52 -0.05 6.02 19.98
CA LYS A 52 0.57 5.24 21.05
C LYS A 52 1.26 3.96 20.56
N ALA A 53 1.78 3.98 19.34
CA ALA A 53 2.54 2.89 18.76
C ALA A 53 4.02 2.90 19.20
N VAL A 54 4.46 3.93 19.93
CA VAL A 54 5.82 4.11 20.47
C VAL A 54 5.82 3.74 21.94
N PHE A 55 6.74 2.88 22.34
CA PHE A 55 6.92 2.48 23.74
C PHE A 55 7.61 3.59 24.56
N SER A 56 7.43 3.55 25.88
CA SER A 56 7.96 4.59 26.78
C SER A 56 9.48 4.71 26.80
N ASP A 57 10.20 3.62 26.63
CA ASP A 57 11.65 3.56 26.50
C ASP A 57 12.13 4.21 25.19
N GLN A 58 11.48 3.90 24.06
CA GLN A 58 11.72 4.53 22.77
C GLN A 58 11.45 6.04 22.81
N PHE A 59 10.41 6.46 23.53
CA PHE A 59 10.10 7.88 23.68
C PHE A 59 11.17 8.62 24.52
N SER A 60 11.67 8.00 25.59
CA SER A 60 12.74 8.56 26.39
C SER A 60 14.05 8.71 25.59
N GLN A 61 14.34 7.73 24.75
CA GLN A 61 15.48 7.77 23.83
C GLN A 61 15.30 8.88 22.78
N LEU A 62 14.10 8.98 22.16
CA LEU A 62 13.78 10.03 21.21
C LEU A 62 13.99 11.44 21.79
N GLN A 63 13.59 11.67 23.03
CA GLN A 63 13.83 12.96 23.71
C GLN A 63 15.34 13.26 23.87
N ALA A 64 16.15 12.25 24.19
CA ALA A 64 17.59 12.40 24.32
C ALA A 64 18.26 12.65 22.95
N ASP A 65 17.84 11.92 21.93
CA ASP A 65 18.37 12.03 20.57
C ASP A 65 17.93 13.33 19.89
N SER A 66 16.70 13.80 20.12
CA SER A 66 16.21 15.10 19.62
C SER A 66 17.09 16.28 20.12
N LYS A 67 17.61 16.21 21.34
CA LYS A 67 18.52 17.22 21.88
C LYS A 67 19.91 17.18 21.25
N LYS A 68 20.35 16.02 20.75
CA LYS A 68 21.71 15.84 20.19
C LYS A 68 21.73 16.02 18.68
N PHE A 69 20.73 15.50 17.98
CA PHE A 69 20.69 15.37 16.52
C PHE A 69 19.46 16.00 15.88
N GLY A 70 18.50 16.47 16.70
CA GLY A 70 17.24 17.02 16.20
C GLY A 70 17.41 18.32 15.42
N THR A 71 16.60 18.49 14.39
CA THR A 71 16.58 19.67 13.52
C THR A 71 15.52 20.70 13.93
N GLN A 72 14.74 20.40 14.99
CA GLN A 72 13.55 21.18 15.41
C GLN A 72 13.82 22.07 16.67
N GLY A 73 15.09 22.41 16.94
CA GLY A 73 15.47 23.19 18.12
C GLY A 73 15.17 22.44 19.43
N ASP A 74 14.46 23.09 20.36
CA ASP A 74 14.10 22.47 21.66
C ASP A 74 12.92 21.50 21.58
N SER A 75 12.26 21.40 20.42
CA SER A 75 11.11 20.52 20.20
C SER A 75 11.53 19.09 19.88
N ILE A 76 10.65 18.11 20.16
CA ILE A 76 10.90 16.71 19.82
C ILE A 76 10.92 16.57 18.30
N ASP A 77 11.99 15.98 17.78
CA ASP A 77 12.10 15.63 16.35
C ASP A 77 11.57 14.22 16.12
N TYR A 78 10.30 14.14 15.70
CA TYR A 78 9.61 12.86 15.43
C TYR A 78 10.20 12.09 14.25
N ALA A 79 10.95 12.72 13.36
CA ALA A 79 11.59 12.04 12.23
C ALA A 79 12.58 10.98 12.69
N LEU A 80 13.29 11.24 13.80
CA LEU A 80 14.27 10.32 14.39
C LEU A 80 13.68 8.97 14.84
N LEU A 81 12.35 8.85 14.99
CA LEU A 81 11.67 7.57 15.23
C LEU A 81 11.78 6.61 14.05
N LEU A 82 12.01 7.13 12.86
CA LEU A 82 11.98 6.37 11.62
C LEU A 82 13.37 6.08 11.07
N ASP A 83 14.35 6.90 11.39
CA ASP A 83 15.72 6.79 10.90
C ASP A 83 16.37 5.53 11.47
N GLY A 84 16.39 4.48 10.65
CA GLY A 84 16.90 3.17 11.04
C GLY A 84 18.34 2.91 10.64
N LEU A 85 18.84 3.62 9.62
CA LEU A 85 20.21 3.47 9.12
C LEU A 85 21.08 4.63 9.61
N SER A 86 22.34 4.34 9.97
CA SER A 86 23.30 5.38 10.35
C SER A 86 23.49 6.42 9.24
N ALA A 87 23.47 5.98 7.99
CA ALA A 87 23.55 6.87 6.82
C ALA A 87 22.33 7.80 6.68
N GLU A 88 21.15 7.37 7.07
CA GLU A 88 19.93 8.20 7.08
C GLU A 88 20.02 9.27 8.17
N GLN A 89 20.51 8.90 9.37
CA GLN A 89 20.72 9.81 10.48
C GLN A 89 21.80 10.87 10.16
N GLU A 90 22.90 10.47 9.51
CA GLU A 90 23.97 11.38 9.13
C GLU A 90 23.57 12.37 8.03
N GLN A 91 22.76 11.91 7.07
CA GLN A 91 22.34 12.72 5.92
C GLN A 91 21.00 13.42 6.12
N GLY A 92 20.22 13.02 7.12
CA GLY A 92 18.87 13.54 7.39
C GLY A 92 17.85 13.25 6.27
N ILE A 93 18.06 12.16 5.53
CA ILE A 93 17.19 11.76 4.42
C ILE A 93 16.86 10.26 4.51
N THR A 94 15.65 9.90 4.11
CA THR A 94 15.25 8.50 3.93
C THR A 94 15.90 7.95 2.66
N ILE A 95 16.59 6.83 2.75
CA ILE A 95 17.31 6.17 1.65
C ILE A 95 16.54 4.95 1.18
N ASP A 96 16.12 4.08 2.10
CA ASP A 96 15.42 2.84 1.81
C ASP A 96 13.96 2.90 2.29
N VAL A 97 13.16 1.91 1.91
CA VAL A 97 11.77 1.81 2.35
C VAL A 97 11.71 1.22 3.76
N ALA A 98 11.21 1.98 4.70
CA ALA A 98 10.97 1.51 6.06
C ALA A 98 9.48 1.21 6.26
N TYR A 99 9.17 -0.02 6.70
CA TYR A 99 7.80 -0.40 7.04
C TYR A 99 7.57 -0.25 8.53
N ARG A 100 6.50 0.44 8.89
CA ARG A 100 6.04 0.60 10.28
C ARG A 100 4.62 0.11 10.42
N PHE A 101 4.31 -0.38 11.64
CA PHE A 101 3.04 -1.01 11.93
C PHE A 101 2.39 -0.29 13.11
N PHE A 102 1.13 0.04 12.97
CA PHE A 102 0.32 0.54 14.07
C PHE A 102 -1.13 0.09 13.92
N SER A 103 -1.92 0.27 14.95
CA SER A 103 -3.34 -0.07 14.89
C SER A 103 -4.16 0.89 15.75
N THR A 104 -5.35 1.20 15.26
CA THR A 104 -6.38 1.87 16.02
C THR A 104 -7.43 0.86 16.49
N GLU A 105 -8.46 1.33 17.15
CA GLU A 105 -9.58 0.44 17.49
C GLU A 105 -10.30 -0.11 16.27
N LYS A 106 -10.30 0.61 15.14
CA LYS A 106 -11.02 0.25 13.92
C LYS A 106 -10.19 -0.59 12.95
N ARG A 107 -8.90 -0.27 12.77
CA ARG A 107 -8.10 -0.78 11.66
C ARG A 107 -6.64 -1.01 12.04
N LYS A 108 -5.99 -1.94 11.34
CA LYS A 108 -4.53 -2.12 11.34
C LYS A 108 -3.94 -1.37 10.16
N PHE A 109 -2.73 -0.85 10.33
CA PHE A 109 -2.01 -0.11 9.32
C PHE A 109 -0.60 -0.65 9.12
N ILE A 110 -0.19 -0.72 7.88
CA ILE A 110 1.20 -0.84 7.47
C ILE A 110 1.51 0.42 6.68
N VAL A 111 2.46 1.20 7.14
CA VAL A 111 2.93 2.35 6.40
C VAL A 111 4.33 2.11 5.86
N ALA A 112 4.53 2.43 4.59
CA ALA A 112 5.83 2.49 3.96
C ALA A 112 6.31 3.93 3.95
N ASP A 113 7.34 4.24 4.75
CA ASP A 113 8.08 5.49 4.61
C ASP A 113 9.02 5.38 3.42
N THR A 114 8.99 6.38 2.55
CA THR A 114 9.72 6.33 1.29
C THR A 114 10.55 7.58 1.04
N PRO A 115 11.71 7.39 0.37
CA PRO A 115 12.59 8.50 0.07
C PRO A 115 11.92 9.53 -0.84
N GLY A 116 12.23 10.82 -0.59
CA GLY A 116 11.79 11.93 -1.44
C GLY A 116 12.78 12.28 -2.55
N HIS A 117 14.00 11.79 -2.48
CA HIS A 117 15.07 12.13 -3.41
C HIS A 117 14.94 11.38 -4.74
N GLU A 118 15.20 12.06 -5.85
CA GLU A 118 15.07 11.50 -7.21
C GLU A 118 15.84 10.19 -7.41
N GLN A 119 17.06 10.12 -6.89
CA GLN A 119 17.94 8.95 -7.01
C GLN A 119 17.35 7.67 -6.36
N TYR A 120 16.45 7.83 -5.40
CA TYR A 120 15.81 6.73 -4.67
C TYR A 120 14.36 6.45 -5.13
N THR A 121 13.95 6.97 -6.28
CA THR A 121 12.60 6.74 -6.84
C THR A 121 12.27 5.25 -6.97
N ARG A 122 13.27 4.38 -7.20
CA ARG A 122 13.12 2.91 -7.22
C ARG A 122 12.58 2.38 -5.88
N ASN A 123 13.11 2.87 -4.77
CA ASN A 123 12.68 2.46 -3.43
C ASN A 123 11.25 2.95 -3.15
N MET A 124 10.93 4.19 -3.54
CA MET A 124 9.55 4.71 -3.50
C MET A 124 8.59 3.82 -4.30
N ALA A 125 8.95 3.44 -5.53
CA ALA A 125 8.13 2.56 -6.36
C ALA A 125 7.93 1.17 -5.73
N THR A 126 8.94 0.64 -5.05
CA THR A 126 8.83 -0.62 -4.29
C THR A 126 7.77 -0.51 -3.19
N GLY A 127 7.77 0.57 -2.42
CA GLY A 127 6.72 0.84 -1.41
C GLY A 127 5.33 0.98 -2.04
N ALA A 128 5.23 1.72 -3.16
CA ALA A 128 3.97 1.93 -3.87
C ALA A 128 3.35 0.65 -4.42
N SER A 129 4.16 -0.31 -4.86
CA SER A 129 3.68 -1.56 -5.50
C SER A 129 2.81 -2.44 -4.59
N THR A 130 2.84 -2.23 -3.28
CA THR A 130 2.06 -3.00 -2.30
C THR A 130 1.06 -2.17 -1.53
N ALA A 131 0.96 -0.86 -1.82
CA ALA A 131 0.11 0.06 -1.10
C ALA A 131 -1.33 0.09 -1.64
N ASP A 132 -2.28 0.21 -0.74
CA ASP A 132 -3.71 0.37 -1.03
C ASP A 132 -4.08 1.87 -1.17
N ALA A 133 -3.30 2.73 -0.51
CA ALA A 133 -3.49 4.18 -0.50
C ALA A 133 -2.15 4.92 -0.51
N ALA A 134 -2.15 6.17 -0.97
CA ALA A 134 -0.98 7.04 -0.92
C ALA A 134 -1.31 8.39 -0.25
N VAL A 135 -0.43 8.81 0.65
CA VAL A 135 -0.46 10.16 1.25
C VAL A 135 0.65 10.98 0.58
N ILE A 136 0.24 11.90 -0.29
CA ILE A 136 1.14 12.79 -1.02
C ILE A 136 1.33 14.07 -0.20
N LEU A 137 2.54 14.30 0.30
CA LEU A 137 2.85 15.51 1.05
C LEU A 137 3.28 16.63 0.12
N ILE A 138 2.84 17.83 0.45
CA ILE A 138 3.19 19.07 -0.25
C ILE A 138 3.52 20.13 0.80
N ASP A 139 4.72 20.73 0.75
CA ASP A 139 5.06 21.90 1.59
C ASP A 139 4.24 23.10 1.13
N ALA A 140 3.42 23.67 2.04
CA ALA A 140 2.53 24.78 1.75
C ALA A 140 3.24 26.04 1.19
N ARG A 141 4.55 26.20 1.46
CA ARG A 141 5.36 27.31 0.94
C ARG A 141 5.78 27.09 -0.51
N LYS A 142 6.05 25.80 -0.87
CA LYS A 142 6.66 25.43 -2.15
C LYS A 142 5.61 25.07 -3.22
N GLY A 143 4.44 24.54 -2.80
CA GLY A 143 3.44 24.01 -3.73
C GLY A 143 3.89 22.71 -4.40
N ILE A 144 3.34 22.42 -5.57
CA ILE A 144 3.58 21.19 -6.32
C ILE A 144 4.94 21.23 -7.01
N LEU A 145 5.80 20.28 -6.68
CA LEU A 145 7.15 20.14 -7.24
C LEU A 145 7.19 18.98 -8.26
N ALA A 146 8.26 18.92 -9.06
CA ALA A 146 8.50 17.85 -10.03
C ALA A 146 8.45 16.46 -9.39
N GLN A 147 9.02 16.29 -8.19
CA GLN A 147 8.96 15.02 -7.46
C GLN A 147 7.56 14.68 -6.97
N THR A 148 6.77 15.66 -6.56
CA THR A 148 5.35 15.45 -6.20
C THR A 148 4.58 14.88 -7.39
N LYS A 149 4.76 15.46 -8.57
CA LYS A 149 4.14 14.98 -9.83
C LYS A 149 4.59 13.57 -10.17
N ARG A 150 5.90 13.31 -10.13
CA ARG A 150 6.49 12.00 -10.43
C ARG A 150 5.97 10.90 -9.50
N HIS A 151 5.95 11.16 -8.18
CA HIS A 151 5.46 10.20 -7.20
C HIS A 151 3.95 9.93 -7.37
N SER A 152 3.15 10.96 -7.62
CA SER A 152 1.73 10.81 -7.91
C SER A 152 1.49 9.96 -9.15
N TYR A 153 2.27 10.20 -10.22
CA TYR A 153 2.17 9.42 -11.45
C TYR A 153 2.55 7.94 -11.24
N ILE A 154 3.61 7.66 -10.49
CA ILE A 154 4.00 6.30 -10.13
C ILE A 154 2.89 5.61 -9.31
N CYS A 155 2.32 6.28 -8.32
CA CYS A 155 1.19 5.75 -7.54
C CYS A 155 0.00 5.40 -8.46
N HIS A 156 -0.33 6.28 -9.43
CA HIS A 156 -1.38 6.02 -10.41
C HIS A 156 -1.07 4.79 -11.28
N LEU A 157 0.15 4.67 -11.80
CA LEU A 157 0.57 3.53 -12.63
C LEU A 157 0.53 2.20 -11.86
N PHE A 158 0.78 2.19 -10.55
CA PHE A 158 0.61 1.01 -9.69
C PHE A 158 -0.85 0.75 -9.30
N GLY A 159 -1.79 1.57 -9.78
CA GLY A 159 -3.22 1.37 -9.55
C GLY A 159 -3.70 1.75 -8.15
N ILE A 160 -2.96 2.60 -7.43
CA ILE A 160 -3.40 3.13 -6.15
C ILE A 160 -4.57 4.08 -6.38
N LYS A 161 -5.76 3.68 -5.91
CA LYS A 161 -6.99 4.44 -6.14
C LYS A 161 -7.22 5.54 -5.09
N HIS A 162 -6.75 5.34 -3.87
CA HIS A 162 -6.98 6.23 -2.75
C HIS A 162 -5.78 7.17 -2.56
N ILE A 163 -5.90 8.39 -3.08
CA ILE A 163 -4.87 9.43 -2.98
C ILE A 163 -5.33 10.49 -1.97
N ILE A 164 -4.53 10.72 -0.94
CA ILE A 164 -4.73 11.80 0.04
C ILE A 164 -3.60 12.79 -0.16
N VAL A 165 -3.94 14.03 -0.47
CA VAL A 165 -2.99 15.13 -0.63
C VAL A 165 -2.94 15.91 0.68
N ALA A 166 -1.83 15.77 1.39
CA ALA A 166 -1.60 16.42 2.68
C ALA A 166 -0.74 17.68 2.47
N VAL A 167 -1.37 18.84 2.50
CA VAL A 167 -0.66 20.13 2.45
C VAL A 167 -0.09 20.41 3.83
N ASN A 168 1.21 20.18 3.96
CA ASN A 168 1.94 20.21 5.22
C ASN A 168 2.62 21.57 5.46
N LYS A 169 3.05 21.79 6.70
CA LYS A 169 3.70 23.02 7.17
C LYS A 169 2.80 24.24 7.05
N MET A 170 1.50 24.06 7.36
CA MET A 170 0.52 25.14 7.34
C MET A 170 0.83 26.24 8.37
N ASP A 171 1.56 25.92 9.43
CA ASP A 171 2.10 26.87 10.41
C ASP A 171 3.00 27.93 9.76
N LEU A 172 3.83 27.54 8.79
CA LEU A 172 4.77 28.43 8.11
C LEU A 172 4.09 29.38 7.08
N VAL A 173 2.82 29.16 6.81
CA VAL A 173 1.97 30.04 5.99
C VAL A 173 0.79 30.58 6.85
N THR A 174 0.99 30.65 8.17
CA THR A 174 -0.01 31.21 9.12
C THR A 174 -1.41 30.59 8.99
N TYR A 175 -1.47 29.29 8.64
CA TYR A 175 -2.70 28.50 8.47
C TYR A 175 -3.69 29.11 7.45
N GLU A 176 -3.17 29.78 6.42
CA GLU A 176 -3.96 30.53 5.47
C GLU A 176 -4.79 29.61 4.55
N LYS A 177 -6.12 29.80 4.56
CA LYS A 177 -7.08 29.03 3.76
C LYS A 177 -6.83 29.17 2.25
N LEU A 178 -6.57 30.38 1.77
CA LEU A 178 -6.39 30.67 0.35
C LEU A 178 -5.15 29.93 -0.21
N LYS A 179 -4.08 29.86 0.58
CA LYS A 179 -2.88 29.13 0.19
C LYS A 179 -3.15 27.63 0.01
N PHE A 180 -3.89 27.04 0.95
CA PHE A 180 -4.33 25.65 0.83
C PHE A 180 -5.20 25.42 -0.41
N GLN A 181 -6.18 26.29 -0.64
CA GLN A 181 -7.11 26.17 -1.77
C GLN A 181 -6.38 26.26 -3.12
N ALA A 182 -5.43 27.19 -3.27
CA ALA A 182 -4.63 27.32 -4.48
C ALA A 182 -3.84 26.03 -4.78
N ILE A 183 -3.16 25.46 -3.77
CA ILE A 183 -2.41 24.21 -3.94
C ILE A 183 -3.34 23.03 -4.26
N ALA A 184 -4.50 22.97 -3.62
CA ALA A 184 -5.48 21.92 -3.87
C ALA A 184 -6.03 21.97 -5.31
N GLU A 185 -6.31 23.16 -5.83
CA GLU A 185 -6.79 23.37 -7.20
C GLU A 185 -5.71 23.02 -8.22
N ASP A 186 -4.48 23.50 -8.02
CA ASP A 186 -3.34 23.17 -8.88
C ASP A 186 -3.11 21.64 -8.95
N TYR A 187 -3.17 20.97 -7.79
CA TYR A 187 -3.01 19.51 -7.76
C TYR A 187 -4.17 18.80 -8.44
N LYS A 188 -5.39 19.28 -8.28
CA LYS A 188 -6.57 18.70 -8.93
C LYS A 188 -6.46 18.72 -10.45
N LEU A 189 -6.06 19.85 -11.03
CA LEU A 189 -5.82 19.98 -12.46
C LEU A 189 -4.74 19.01 -12.95
N PHE A 190 -3.64 18.90 -12.20
CA PHE A 190 -2.60 17.92 -12.50
C PHE A 190 -3.12 16.47 -12.38
N ALA A 191 -3.84 16.12 -11.32
CA ALA A 191 -4.40 14.81 -11.08
C ALA A 191 -5.33 14.37 -12.22
N GLU A 192 -6.21 15.25 -12.66
CA GLU A 192 -7.11 15.03 -13.81
C GLU A 192 -6.32 14.72 -15.09
N SER A 193 -5.21 15.45 -15.33
CA SER A 193 -4.37 15.28 -16.53
C SER A 193 -3.72 13.89 -16.62
N ILE A 194 -3.50 13.23 -15.49
CA ILE A 194 -2.88 11.90 -15.42
C ILE A 194 -3.86 10.78 -15.09
N GLY A 195 -5.17 11.08 -14.96
CA GLY A 195 -6.22 10.09 -14.70
C GLY A 195 -6.42 9.71 -13.23
N ILE A 196 -5.89 10.47 -12.28
CA ILE A 196 -6.23 10.31 -10.85
C ILE A 196 -7.62 10.90 -10.62
N VAL A 197 -8.52 10.08 -10.07
CA VAL A 197 -9.91 10.45 -9.81
C VAL A 197 -10.10 10.76 -8.33
N ASP A 198 -10.71 11.89 -8.03
CA ASP A 198 -11.21 12.31 -6.71
C ASP A 198 -10.18 12.20 -5.56
N PRO A 199 -9.01 12.89 -5.66
CA PRO A 199 -8.07 12.93 -4.57
C PRO A 199 -8.64 13.71 -3.37
N SER A 200 -8.43 13.21 -2.15
CA SER A 200 -8.83 13.90 -0.92
C SER A 200 -7.76 14.90 -0.50
N PHE A 201 -8.17 16.09 -0.06
CA PHE A 201 -7.24 17.15 0.36
C PHE A 201 -7.36 17.45 1.85
N ILE A 202 -6.22 17.56 2.52
CA ILE A 202 -6.17 17.89 3.94
C ILE A 202 -5.02 18.86 4.26
N PRO A 203 -5.28 19.97 4.95
CA PRO A 203 -4.22 20.84 5.47
C PRO A 203 -3.72 20.29 6.81
N ILE A 204 -2.41 20.15 6.97
CA ILE A 204 -1.79 19.59 8.16
C ILE A 204 -0.60 20.41 8.66
N CYS A 205 -0.23 20.21 9.93
CA CYS A 205 1.08 20.59 10.45
C CYS A 205 1.70 19.38 11.15
N GLY A 206 2.73 18.77 10.55
CA GLY A 206 3.39 17.59 11.08
C GLY A 206 4.04 17.82 12.45
N ILE A 207 4.60 19.00 12.67
CA ILE A 207 5.30 19.35 13.92
C ILE A 207 4.31 19.54 15.07
N HIS A 208 3.20 20.25 14.84
CA HIS A 208 2.23 20.56 15.88
C HIS A 208 1.11 19.52 16.02
N GLY A 209 0.96 18.61 15.04
CA GLY A 209 -0.07 17.56 15.05
C GLY A 209 -1.42 18.02 14.51
N ASP A 210 -1.49 19.23 13.93
CA ASP A 210 -2.74 19.78 13.40
C ASP A 210 -3.33 18.90 12.30
N ASN A 211 -4.57 18.48 12.46
CA ASN A 211 -5.35 17.61 11.57
C ASN A 211 -4.74 16.22 11.30
N ILE A 212 -3.83 15.74 12.15
CA ILE A 212 -3.23 14.39 11.97
C ILE A 212 -4.12 13.33 12.60
N VAL A 213 -4.30 13.35 13.92
CA VAL A 213 -5.16 12.41 14.65
C VAL A 213 -6.49 13.09 15.03
N SER A 214 -6.43 14.35 15.44
CA SER A 214 -7.58 15.18 15.77
C SER A 214 -7.70 16.40 14.86
N VAL A 215 -8.88 16.97 14.76
CA VAL A 215 -9.11 18.20 14.00
C VAL A 215 -8.49 19.39 14.73
N SER A 216 -7.83 20.27 13.99
CA SER A 216 -7.09 21.42 14.52
C SER A 216 -7.99 22.61 14.87
N GLU A 217 -7.71 23.27 15.98
CA GLU A 217 -8.31 24.55 16.34
C GLU A 217 -7.70 25.75 15.55
N ASN A 218 -6.51 25.58 14.98
CA ASN A 218 -5.83 26.61 14.20
C ASN A 218 -6.41 26.77 12.79
N MET A 219 -7.10 25.73 12.30
CA MET A 219 -7.68 25.69 10.95
C MET A 219 -9.20 25.48 10.99
N LYS A 220 -9.93 26.31 11.76
CA LYS A 220 -11.40 26.20 11.92
C LYS A 220 -12.18 26.32 10.62
N TRP A 221 -11.56 26.83 9.57
CA TRP A 221 -12.11 26.89 8.21
C TRP A 221 -12.13 25.52 7.51
N TYR A 222 -11.27 24.59 7.91
CA TYR A 222 -11.30 23.21 7.42
C TYR A 222 -12.41 22.43 8.14
N LYS A 223 -13.32 21.83 7.37
CA LYS A 223 -14.47 21.09 7.91
C LYS A 223 -14.39 19.60 7.64
N GLY A 224 -13.28 19.16 7.05
CA GLY A 224 -13.01 17.74 6.79
C GLY A 224 -12.52 16.99 8.04
N PRO A 225 -12.38 15.68 7.94
CA PRO A 225 -11.85 14.83 8.99
C PRO A 225 -10.32 14.96 9.13
N SER A 226 -9.76 14.43 10.22
CA SER A 226 -8.31 14.29 10.40
C SER A 226 -7.73 13.25 9.42
N LEU A 227 -6.40 13.25 9.24
CA LEU A 227 -5.71 12.30 8.38
C LEU A 227 -5.95 10.85 8.82
N LEU A 228 -5.83 10.59 10.13
CA LEU A 228 -6.10 9.24 10.66
C LEU A 228 -7.53 8.80 10.35
N LYS A 229 -8.49 9.69 10.49
CA LYS A 229 -9.89 9.40 10.18
C LYS A 229 -10.11 9.14 8.69
N LEU A 230 -9.47 9.91 7.79
CA LEU A 230 -9.49 9.62 6.34
C LEU A 230 -8.96 8.21 6.05
N LEU A 231 -7.81 7.84 6.65
CA LEU A 231 -7.22 6.51 6.48
C LEU A 231 -8.08 5.39 7.06
N GLU A 232 -8.77 5.63 8.17
CA GLU A 232 -9.70 4.67 8.77
C GLU A 232 -10.95 4.42 7.92
N ASP A 233 -11.42 5.45 7.22
CA ASP A 233 -12.67 5.41 6.47
C ASP A 233 -12.48 4.96 5.01
N ILE A 234 -11.25 4.76 4.54
CA ILE A 234 -10.98 4.17 3.22
C ILE A 234 -11.67 2.81 3.13
N ASN A 235 -12.57 2.65 2.18
CA ASN A 235 -13.18 1.36 1.89
C ASN A 235 -12.32 0.59 0.88
N LEU A 236 -11.74 -0.53 1.31
CA LEU A 236 -10.97 -1.44 0.45
C LEU A 236 -11.86 -2.50 -0.23
N GLU A 237 -13.13 -2.59 0.14
CA GLU A 237 -14.07 -3.46 -0.53
C GLU A 237 -14.41 -2.88 -1.90
N ASP A 238 -13.58 -3.23 -2.87
CA ASP A 238 -13.82 -2.89 -4.26
C ASP A 238 -14.98 -3.77 -4.77
N SER A 239 -16.19 -3.21 -4.77
CA SER A 239 -17.39 -3.89 -5.30
C SER A 239 -17.17 -4.32 -6.76
N THR A 240 -16.31 -3.61 -7.49
CA THR A 240 -15.93 -3.98 -8.86
C THR A 240 -15.11 -5.26 -8.88
N THR A 241 -14.20 -5.46 -7.93
CA THR A 241 -13.39 -6.69 -7.83
C THR A 241 -14.25 -7.91 -7.47
N LEU A 242 -15.26 -7.75 -6.62
CA LEU A 242 -16.21 -8.80 -6.27
C LEU A 242 -17.12 -9.20 -7.44
N SER A 243 -17.57 -8.23 -8.24
CA SER A 243 -18.44 -8.46 -9.40
C SER A 243 -17.72 -9.03 -10.63
N GLN A 244 -16.39 -8.96 -10.66
CA GLN A 244 -15.58 -9.56 -11.72
C GLN A 244 -15.60 -11.09 -11.65
N PRO A 245 -15.33 -11.78 -12.78
CA PRO A 245 -15.15 -13.22 -12.77
C PRO A 245 -14.04 -13.68 -11.83
N PHE A 246 -14.21 -14.85 -11.23
CA PHE A 246 -13.20 -15.42 -10.34
C PHE A 246 -11.88 -15.66 -11.05
N ARG A 247 -10.80 -15.20 -10.42
CA ARG A 247 -9.40 -15.38 -10.83
C ARG A 247 -8.53 -15.64 -9.60
N MET A 248 -7.75 -16.71 -9.62
CA MET A 248 -6.79 -17.04 -8.56
C MET A 248 -5.46 -17.51 -9.14
N PRO A 249 -4.38 -16.71 -9.03
CA PRO A 249 -3.02 -17.18 -9.32
C PRO A 249 -2.61 -18.26 -8.33
N VAL A 250 -2.05 -19.34 -8.84
CA VAL A 250 -1.55 -20.46 -8.03
C VAL A 250 -0.16 -20.13 -7.50
N GLN A 251 -0.04 -20.06 -6.18
CA GLN A 251 1.21 -19.73 -5.50
C GLN A 251 1.97 -20.98 -5.04
N LEU A 252 1.23 -22.01 -4.61
CA LEU A 252 1.82 -23.23 -4.06
C LEU A 252 0.88 -24.41 -4.32
N VAL A 253 1.47 -25.59 -4.54
CA VAL A 253 0.77 -26.86 -4.54
C VAL A 253 1.18 -27.62 -3.27
N ASN A 254 0.21 -27.86 -2.40
CA ASN A 254 0.39 -28.59 -1.13
C ASN A 254 0.09 -30.08 -1.34
N ARG A 255 1.03 -30.93 -1.01
CA ARG A 255 0.88 -32.38 -1.05
C ARG A 255 1.58 -33.02 0.16
N PRO A 256 1.03 -32.86 1.36
CA PRO A 256 1.64 -33.39 2.59
C PRO A 256 1.63 -34.92 2.65
N ASN A 257 0.73 -35.60 1.96
CA ASN A 257 0.61 -37.06 1.87
C ASN A 257 0.02 -37.46 0.51
N SER A 258 -0.17 -38.78 0.29
CA SER A 258 -0.74 -39.35 -0.96
C SER A 258 -2.18 -38.92 -1.20
N ASP A 259 -2.96 -38.69 -0.15
CA ASP A 259 -4.42 -38.54 -0.21
C ASP A 259 -4.87 -37.08 -0.31
N PHE A 260 -3.96 -36.13 -0.10
CA PHE A 260 -4.23 -34.71 -0.18
C PHE A 260 -3.43 -34.01 -1.26
N ARG A 261 -4.13 -33.35 -2.18
CA ARG A 261 -3.54 -32.41 -3.14
C ARG A 261 -4.35 -31.12 -3.12
N GLY A 262 -3.77 -30.06 -2.57
CA GLY A 262 -4.36 -28.75 -2.48
C GLY A 262 -3.59 -27.72 -3.28
N VAL A 263 -4.30 -26.78 -3.89
CA VAL A 263 -3.74 -25.68 -4.68
C VAL A 263 -3.99 -24.39 -3.93
N SER A 264 -2.92 -23.77 -3.45
CA SER A 264 -2.99 -22.57 -2.60
C SER A 264 -2.76 -21.31 -3.40
N GLY A 265 -3.53 -20.29 -3.09
CA GLY A 265 -3.46 -18.98 -3.71
C GLY A 265 -4.34 -17.96 -3.02
N LYS A 266 -4.33 -16.76 -3.57
CA LYS A 266 -5.17 -15.65 -3.13
C LYS A 266 -6.04 -15.21 -4.30
N PRO A 267 -7.38 -15.35 -4.23
CA PRO A 267 -8.26 -14.82 -5.27
C PRO A 267 -7.99 -13.35 -5.53
N ALA A 268 -7.74 -13.01 -6.78
CA ALA A 268 -7.51 -11.64 -7.22
C ALA A 268 -8.83 -10.94 -7.56
N SER A 269 -9.83 -11.70 -8.02
CA SER A 269 -11.16 -11.18 -8.34
C SER A 269 -12.23 -12.25 -8.20
N GLY A 270 -13.48 -11.83 -8.09
CA GLY A 270 -14.64 -12.69 -7.99
C GLY A 270 -14.69 -13.53 -6.72
N SER A 271 -15.74 -14.28 -6.53
CA SER A 271 -15.87 -15.24 -5.44
C SER A 271 -15.91 -16.67 -5.97
N ILE A 272 -15.56 -17.63 -5.12
CA ILE A 272 -15.58 -19.06 -5.41
C ILE A 272 -16.31 -19.81 -4.32
N SER A 273 -17.14 -20.77 -4.69
CA SER A 273 -17.91 -21.66 -3.79
C SER A 273 -17.58 -23.12 -4.05
N LYS A 274 -17.87 -23.96 -3.07
CA LYS A 274 -17.82 -25.43 -3.28
C LYS A 274 -18.71 -25.82 -4.44
N ASN A 275 -18.26 -26.79 -5.23
CA ASN A 275 -18.89 -27.30 -6.45
C ASN A 275 -18.88 -26.35 -7.67
N ASP A 276 -18.36 -25.13 -7.56
CA ASP A 276 -18.19 -24.27 -8.71
C ASP A 276 -17.29 -24.91 -9.77
N GLU A 277 -17.65 -24.73 -11.03
CA GLU A 277 -16.85 -25.19 -12.16
C GLU A 277 -15.76 -24.18 -12.49
N ILE A 278 -14.55 -24.69 -12.59
CA ILE A 278 -13.33 -23.90 -12.82
C ILE A 278 -12.54 -24.43 -14.02
N SER A 279 -11.69 -23.55 -14.56
CA SER A 279 -10.70 -23.92 -15.56
C SER A 279 -9.30 -23.54 -15.09
N VAL A 280 -8.31 -24.41 -15.36
CA VAL A 280 -6.89 -24.18 -15.03
C VAL A 280 -6.17 -23.77 -16.30
N PHE A 281 -5.49 -22.62 -16.26
CA PHE A 281 -4.73 -22.09 -17.38
C PHE A 281 -3.21 -22.22 -17.15
N PRO A 282 -2.40 -22.50 -18.19
CA PRO A 282 -2.73 -22.43 -19.62
C PRO A 282 -3.42 -23.65 -20.21
N SER A 283 -3.58 -24.77 -19.51
CA SER A 283 -4.07 -26.03 -20.10
C SER A 283 -5.55 -25.97 -20.54
N GLY A 284 -6.38 -25.07 -19.99
CA GLY A 284 -7.80 -24.98 -20.23
C GLY A 284 -8.63 -26.14 -19.65
N LYS A 285 -7.99 -27.07 -18.91
CA LYS A 285 -8.69 -28.20 -18.28
C LYS A 285 -9.70 -27.73 -17.26
N LYS A 286 -10.89 -28.33 -17.29
CA LYS A 286 -12.01 -28.02 -16.39
C LYS A 286 -12.13 -29.06 -15.28
N THR A 287 -12.53 -28.60 -14.11
CA THR A 287 -12.91 -29.43 -12.98
C THR A 287 -13.87 -28.66 -12.05
N ARG A 288 -14.23 -29.29 -10.93
CA ARG A 288 -15.05 -28.65 -9.88
C ARG A 288 -14.29 -28.54 -8.58
N VAL A 289 -14.54 -27.45 -7.85
CA VAL A 289 -14.02 -27.28 -6.50
C VAL A 289 -14.64 -28.34 -5.60
N LYS A 290 -13.79 -29.15 -4.93
CA LYS A 290 -14.21 -30.12 -3.92
C LYS A 290 -14.35 -29.46 -2.56
N GLU A 291 -13.28 -28.77 -2.12
CA GLU A 291 -13.23 -28.08 -0.83
C GLU A 291 -12.45 -26.76 -0.96
N ILE A 292 -12.82 -25.81 -0.10
CA ILE A 292 -12.13 -24.55 0.11
C ILE A 292 -11.62 -24.53 1.54
N ILE A 293 -10.31 -24.47 1.74
CA ILE A 293 -9.66 -24.51 3.05
C ILE A 293 -9.01 -23.17 3.31
N SER A 294 -9.40 -22.53 4.41
CA SER A 294 -8.80 -21.31 4.94
C SER A 294 -7.88 -21.65 6.13
N PRO A 295 -7.08 -20.70 6.65
CA PRO A 295 -6.31 -20.91 7.87
C PRO A 295 -7.17 -21.34 9.08
N ASN A 296 -8.46 -20.98 9.08
CA ASN A 296 -9.41 -21.29 10.15
C ASN A 296 -10.24 -22.55 9.87
N GLY A 297 -9.91 -23.35 8.86
CA GLY A 297 -10.60 -24.57 8.48
C GLY A 297 -11.37 -24.46 7.15
N SER A 298 -12.23 -25.45 6.89
CA SER A 298 -13.03 -25.52 5.67
C SER A 298 -14.13 -24.47 5.65
N ILE A 299 -14.30 -23.81 4.51
CA ILE A 299 -15.33 -22.77 4.27
C ILE A 299 -16.11 -23.09 3.01
N ASP A 300 -17.33 -22.57 2.89
CA ASP A 300 -18.20 -22.83 1.74
C ASP A 300 -17.97 -21.87 0.59
N LYS A 301 -17.48 -20.64 0.89
CA LYS A 301 -17.26 -19.58 -0.08
C LYS A 301 -16.04 -18.75 0.32
N SER A 302 -15.26 -18.35 -0.68
CA SER A 302 -14.15 -17.41 -0.51
C SER A 302 -14.34 -16.16 -1.34
N LEU A 303 -13.84 -15.03 -0.82
CA LEU A 303 -13.85 -13.71 -1.43
C LEU A 303 -12.44 -13.31 -1.90
N PRO A 304 -12.32 -12.28 -2.75
CA PRO A 304 -11.02 -11.72 -3.14
C PRO A 304 -10.18 -11.33 -1.92
N GLY A 305 -8.88 -11.55 -2.03
CA GLY A 305 -7.94 -11.18 -0.98
C GLY A 305 -7.75 -12.21 0.13
N GLN A 306 -8.57 -13.23 0.24
CA GLN A 306 -8.41 -14.30 1.25
C GLN A 306 -7.38 -15.33 0.82
N SER A 307 -6.50 -15.75 1.71
CA SER A 307 -5.57 -16.85 1.44
C SER A 307 -6.30 -18.19 1.61
N ILE A 308 -6.40 -18.97 0.53
CA ILE A 308 -7.13 -20.25 0.52
C ILE A 308 -6.34 -21.36 -0.17
N THR A 309 -6.74 -22.58 0.12
CA THR A 309 -6.33 -23.78 -0.60
C THR A 309 -7.58 -24.44 -1.19
N LEU A 310 -7.56 -24.65 -2.50
CA LEU A 310 -8.62 -25.38 -3.21
C LEU A 310 -8.20 -26.84 -3.40
N THR A 311 -9.13 -27.77 -3.19
CA THR A 311 -9.01 -29.15 -3.69
C THR A 311 -9.99 -29.36 -4.82
N PHE A 312 -9.69 -30.27 -5.74
CA PHE A 312 -10.48 -30.53 -6.94
C PHE A 312 -11.17 -31.88 -6.88
N LYS A 313 -12.28 -32.03 -7.60
CA LYS A 313 -12.98 -33.31 -7.73
C LYS A 313 -12.22 -34.29 -8.62
N ASP A 314 -11.57 -33.77 -9.67
CA ASP A 314 -10.82 -34.57 -10.64
C ASP A 314 -9.32 -34.33 -10.44
N GLU A 315 -8.51 -35.34 -10.74
CA GLU A 315 -7.05 -35.18 -10.79
C GLU A 315 -6.65 -34.49 -12.08
N ILE A 316 -6.36 -33.20 -11.98
CA ILE A 316 -5.86 -32.40 -13.09
C ILE A 316 -4.51 -31.76 -12.72
N ASP A 317 -3.67 -31.58 -13.71
CA ASP A 317 -2.42 -30.88 -13.52
C ASP A 317 -2.68 -29.41 -13.25
N CYS A 318 -2.17 -28.97 -12.11
CA CYS A 318 -2.15 -27.57 -11.72
C CYS A 318 -0.86 -27.33 -10.93
N SER A 319 -0.11 -26.32 -11.35
CA SER A 319 1.23 -26.01 -10.83
C SER A 319 1.32 -24.54 -10.43
N ARG A 320 2.34 -24.21 -9.63
CA ARG A 320 2.69 -22.82 -9.33
C ARG A 320 2.87 -22.03 -10.64
N GLY A 321 2.27 -20.84 -10.71
CA GLY A 321 2.26 -19.99 -11.89
C GLY A 321 1.05 -20.17 -12.79
N ASN A 322 0.28 -21.26 -12.62
CA ASN A 322 -1.00 -21.39 -13.30
C ASN A 322 -2.03 -20.40 -12.74
N ILE A 323 -3.11 -20.17 -13.48
CA ILE A 323 -4.23 -19.34 -13.05
C ILE A 323 -5.51 -20.17 -13.08
N ILE A 324 -6.26 -20.17 -12.00
CA ILE A 324 -7.58 -20.76 -11.91
C ILE A 324 -8.61 -19.68 -12.19
N SER A 325 -9.54 -19.97 -13.11
CA SER A 325 -10.63 -19.06 -13.46
C SER A 325 -11.99 -19.73 -13.33
N ALA A 326 -13.05 -18.93 -13.24
CA ALA A 326 -14.42 -19.42 -13.44
C ALA A 326 -14.55 -20.02 -14.86
N ALA A 327 -15.09 -21.23 -14.98
CA ALA A 327 -15.20 -21.91 -16.28
C ALA A 327 -16.09 -21.17 -17.31
N LYS A 328 -17.06 -20.39 -16.80
CA LYS A 328 -17.95 -19.56 -17.64
C LYS A 328 -17.30 -18.30 -18.20
N SER A 329 -16.13 -17.94 -17.68
CA SER A 329 -15.35 -16.76 -18.12
C SER A 329 -13.88 -17.17 -18.25
N PRO A 330 -13.50 -17.86 -19.33
CA PRO A 330 -12.12 -18.30 -19.53
C PRO A 330 -11.17 -17.12 -19.69
N LEU A 331 -9.88 -17.38 -19.49
CA LEU A 331 -8.81 -16.43 -19.77
C LEU A 331 -8.40 -16.50 -21.23
N GLU A 332 -8.06 -15.37 -21.79
CA GLU A 332 -7.30 -15.29 -23.03
C GLU A 332 -5.82 -15.50 -22.74
N ILE A 333 -5.17 -16.28 -23.58
CA ILE A 333 -3.72 -16.54 -23.54
C ILE A 333 -3.12 -15.86 -24.74
N SER A 334 -2.09 -15.04 -24.50
CA SER A 334 -1.35 -14.37 -25.55
C SER A 334 0.14 -14.40 -25.23
N ASP A 335 0.96 -14.55 -26.26
CA ASP A 335 2.41 -14.42 -26.20
C ASP A 335 2.87 -13.00 -26.58
N GLN A 336 1.95 -12.13 -26.96
CA GLN A 336 2.19 -10.73 -27.31
C GLN A 336 1.21 -9.81 -26.60
N PHE A 337 1.71 -8.76 -26.00
CA PHE A 337 0.90 -7.76 -25.31
C PHE A 337 1.59 -6.39 -25.30
N GLU A 338 0.82 -5.37 -25.08
CA GLU A 338 1.29 -4.01 -24.85
C GLU A 338 1.27 -3.69 -23.36
N ALA A 339 2.34 -3.04 -22.87
CA ALA A 339 2.46 -2.68 -21.47
C ALA A 339 3.11 -1.30 -21.29
N THR A 340 2.71 -0.60 -20.24
CA THR A 340 3.41 0.58 -19.75
C THR A 340 4.55 0.11 -18.84
N ILE A 341 5.77 0.57 -19.10
CA ILE A 341 6.97 0.19 -18.35
C ILE A 341 7.48 1.39 -17.56
N VAL A 342 7.68 1.20 -16.26
CA VAL A 342 8.44 2.11 -15.41
C VAL A 342 9.85 1.56 -15.29
N TRP A 343 10.81 2.18 -15.98
CA TRP A 343 12.19 1.70 -16.01
C TRP A 343 12.96 2.17 -14.77
N MET A 344 13.48 1.22 -13.98
CA MET A 344 14.12 1.48 -12.68
C MET A 344 15.61 1.12 -12.65
N ASP A 345 16.16 0.53 -13.72
CA ASP A 345 17.58 0.22 -13.80
C ASP A 345 18.38 1.48 -14.14
N GLU A 346 19.62 1.57 -13.62
CA GLU A 346 20.59 2.62 -13.98
C GLU A 346 21.05 2.49 -15.44
N LYS A 347 21.10 1.25 -15.94
CA LYS A 347 21.42 0.99 -17.35
C LYS A 347 20.23 1.27 -18.23
N PRO A 348 20.42 1.91 -19.39
CA PRO A 348 19.33 2.19 -20.30
C PRO A 348 18.59 0.93 -20.73
N PHE A 349 17.29 1.07 -20.97
CA PHE A 349 16.48 0.03 -21.62
C PHE A 349 17.01 -0.25 -23.04
N VAL A 350 17.18 -1.51 -23.38
CA VAL A 350 17.68 -1.95 -24.70
C VAL A 350 16.59 -2.75 -25.41
N PRO A 351 15.98 -2.19 -26.47
CA PRO A 351 15.01 -2.91 -27.30
C PRO A 351 15.63 -4.17 -27.93
N GLY A 352 14.82 -5.23 -28.09
CA GLY A 352 15.27 -6.51 -28.66
C GLY A 352 16.03 -7.42 -27.69
N ARG A 353 16.43 -6.91 -26.53
CA ARG A 353 17.06 -7.72 -25.47
C ARG A 353 16.03 -8.58 -24.77
N SER A 354 16.42 -9.78 -24.36
CA SER A 354 15.62 -10.65 -23.50
C SER A 354 15.73 -10.21 -22.04
N TYR A 355 14.58 -10.09 -21.37
CA TYR A 355 14.44 -9.74 -19.96
C TYR A 355 13.66 -10.81 -19.23
N ASN A 356 13.91 -10.98 -17.95
CA ASN A 356 13.09 -11.83 -17.10
C ASN A 356 11.76 -11.12 -16.81
N LEU A 357 10.66 -11.74 -17.23
CA LEU A 357 9.30 -11.29 -16.94
C LEU A 357 8.72 -12.13 -15.81
N LYS A 358 8.17 -11.47 -14.80
CA LYS A 358 7.45 -12.09 -13.71
C LYS A 358 6.00 -11.58 -13.67
N ILE A 359 5.06 -12.50 -13.80
CA ILE A 359 3.61 -12.22 -13.69
C ILE A 359 3.03 -13.11 -12.59
N GLY A 360 2.71 -12.51 -11.46
CA GLY A 360 2.31 -13.28 -10.28
C GLY A 360 3.42 -14.24 -9.86
N CYS A 361 3.17 -15.53 -9.98
CA CYS A 361 4.15 -16.59 -9.66
C CYS A 361 4.81 -17.22 -10.88
N LEU A 362 4.46 -16.77 -12.08
CA LEU A 362 5.05 -17.24 -13.34
C LEU A 362 6.29 -16.40 -13.66
N GLU A 363 7.39 -17.09 -13.99
CA GLU A 363 8.63 -16.46 -14.45
C GLU A 363 8.96 -17.00 -15.85
N LEU A 364 9.25 -16.10 -16.78
CA LEU A 364 9.56 -16.44 -18.18
C LEU A 364 10.44 -15.35 -18.81
N GLN A 365 10.99 -15.67 -20.00
CA GLN A 365 11.75 -14.71 -20.79
C GLN A 365 10.80 -13.93 -21.70
N ALA A 366 10.99 -12.62 -21.77
CA ALA A 366 10.25 -11.74 -22.66
C ALA A 366 11.21 -10.81 -23.40
N THR A 367 10.93 -10.56 -24.66
CA THR A 367 11.66 -9.59 -25.49
C THR A 367 10.77 -8.37 -25.70
N CYS A 368 11.29 -7.20 -25.37
CA CYS A 368 10.57 -5.97 -25.58
C CYS A 368 10.99 -5.33 -26.90
N SER A 369 10.02 -4.95 -27.72
CA SER A 369 10.25 -4.14 -28.93
C SER A 369 10.61 -2.69 -28.57
N GLN A 370 10.89 -1.88 -29.59
CA GLN A 370 11.08 -0.43 -29.42
C GLN A 370 9.84 0.17 -28.73
N PRO A 371 10.01 0.96 -27.64
CA PRO A 371 8.89 1.67 -27.03
C PRO A 371 8.21 2.59 -28.04
N LYS A 372 6.89 2.62 -28.05
CA LYS A 372 6.12 3.50 -28.91
C LYS A 372 6.39 4.98 -28.62
N TYR A 373 6.53 5.31 -27.35
CA TYR A 373 6.85 6.65 -26.84
C TYR A 373 7.41 6.55 -25.41
N LYS A 374 8.05 7.63 -24.98
CA LYS A 374 8.44 7.85 -23.60
C LYS A 374 7.51 8.92 -23.01
N ILE A 375 7.08 8.75 -21.78
CA ILE A 375 6.25 9.73 -21.07
C ILE A 375 7.15 10.66 -20.26
N ASN A 376 6.99 11.95 -20.42
CA ASN A 376 7.54 12.95 -19.52
C ASN A 376 6.68 12.99 -18.26
N THR A 377 7.23 12.59 -17.12
CA THR A 377 6.48 12.51 -15.84
C THR A 377 6.11 13.87 -15.25
N GLU A 378 6.66 14.98 -15.75
CA GLU A 378 6.35 16.34 -15.30
C GLU A 378 5.23 16.99 -16.11
N THR A 379 5.26 16.79 -17.45
CA THR A 379 4.31 17.40 -18.38
C THR A 379 3.25 16.45 -18.89
N ASN A 380 3.38 15.15 -18.64
CA ASN A 380 2.57 14.05 -19.19
C ASN A 380 2.58 13.97 -20.73
N GLU A 381 3.55 14.59 -21.38
CA GLU A 381 3.69 14.57 -22.83
C GLU A 381 4.34 13.27 -23.33
N HIS A 382 3.87 12.81 -24.49
CA HIS A 382 4.44 11.67 -25.19
C HIS A 382 5.62 12.14 -26.05
N ILE A 383 6.81 11.68 -25.71
CA ILE A 383 8.04 11.96 -26.44
C ILE A 383 8.33 10.78 -27.38
N ALA A 384 8.48 11.06 -28.68
CA ALA A 384 8.84 10.04 -29.64
C ALA A 384 10.18 9.39 -29.28
N THR A 385 10.24 8.06 -29.35
CA THR A 385 11.49 7.31 -29.21
C THR A 385 12.14 7.13 -30.57
N LYS A 386 13.40 7.52 -30.68
CA LYS A 386 14.21 7.30 -31.89
C LYS A 386 14.85 5.92 -31.87
#